data_5bb4f4a1e149a889443a34db0cdde57e
#
_entry.id   5bb4f4a1e149a889443a34db0cdde57e
#
_cell.length_a   1.000
_cell.length_b   1.000
_cell.length_c   1.000
_cell.angle_alpha   90.00
_cell.angle_beta   90.00
_cell.angle_gamma   90.00
#
_symmetry.space_group_name_H-M   'P 1'
#
loop_
_entity.id
_entity.type
_entity.pdbx_description
1 polymer ?
#
loop_
_entity_poly.entity_id
_entity_poly.type
_entity_poly.pdbx_seq_one_letter_code
_entity_poly.pdbx_strand_id
1 'polypeptide(L)'
;MKRNSVIIIGAGLGGLECGYILAKNGMKVTVLEREAQVGGCLQTFRRGAALFDTGFHYVGSLGEGESLHTLFSYFDLMSLPWKKLDEDCFDEIVIGENAFAFANKH
;
A
#
# COMPACT_ATOMS: atom_id res chain seq x y z
N MET A 1 -8.70 3.93 -33.93
CA MET A 1 -8.30 5.00 -32.98
C MET A 1 -6.85 4.82 -32.58
N LYS A 2 -6.01 5.85 -32.71
CA LYS A 2 -4.65 5.82 -32.14
C LYS A 2 -4.77 5.70 -30.62
N ARG A 3 -4.34 4.59 -30.03
CA ARG A 3 -4.22 4.49 -28.56
C ARG A 3 -3.14 5.46 -28.11
N ASN A 4 -3.53 6.47 -27.34
CA ASN A 4 -2.56 7.36 -26.74
C ASN A 4 -1.65 6.53 -25.84
N SER A 5 -0.34 6.71 -25.99
CA SER A 5 0.67 6.05 -25.16
C SER A 5 1.28 7.07 -24.19
N VAL A 6 1.52 6.63 -22.97
CA VAL A 6 2.11 7.43 -21.89
C VAL A 6 3.29 6.68 -21.29
N ILE A 7 4.36 7.41 -21.03
CA ILE A 7 5.50 6.92 -20.28
C ILE A 7 5.51 7.62 -18.91
N ILE A 8 5.61 6.83 -17.86
CA ILE A 8 5.72 7.30 -16.47
C ILE A 8 7.12 6.97 -15.98
N ILE A 9 7.80 7.93 -15.39
CA ILE A 9 9.13 7.75 -14.83
C ILE A 9 9.02 7.62 -13.32
N GLY A 10 9.38 6.44 -12.80
CA GLY A 10 9.30 6.08 -11.40
C GLY A 10 8.10 5.20 -11.08
N ALA A 11 8.37 4.03 -10.47
CA ALA A 11 7.37 3.06 -10.01
C ALA A 11 7.18 3.08 -8.48
N GLY A 12 7.22 4.26 -7.88
CA GLY A 12 6.70 4.50 -6.54
C GLY A 12 5.18 4.55 -6.54
N LEU A 13 4.56 4.77 -5.38
CA LEU A 13 3.10 4.77 -5.21
C LEU A 13 2.39 5.67 -6.24
N GLY A 14 2.80 6.95 -6.33
CA GLY A 14 2.16 7.90 -7.25
C GLY A 14 2.30 7.52 -8.73
N GLY A 15 3.46 6.97 -9.14
CA GLY A 15 3.65 6.50 -10.51
C GLY A 15 2.78 5.29 -10.84
N LEU A 16 2.65 4.35 -9.90
CA LEU A 16 1.81 3.17 -10.05
C LEU A 16 0.31 3.52 -10.08
N GLU A 17 -0.14 4.41 -9.19
CA GLU A 17 -1.52 4.91 -9.16
C GLU A 17 -1.89 5.63 -10.46
N CYS A 18 -1.03 6.56 -10.91
CA CYS A 18 -1.21 7.27 -12.16
C CYS A 18 -1.28 6.28 -13.33
N GLY A 19 -0.36 5.31 -13.37
CA GLY A 19 -0.34 4.26 -14.39
C GLY A 19 -1.61 3.44 -14.43
N TYR A 20 -2.11 3.03 -13.26
CA TYR A 20 -3.36 2.28 -13.14
C TYR A 20 -4.56 3.07 -13.68
N ILE A 21 -4.69 4.33 -13.23
CA ILE A 21 -5.80 5.21 -13.68
C ILE A 21 -5.78 5.40 -15.21
N LEU A 22 -4.62 5.69 -15.77
CA LEU A 22 -4.48 5.90 -17.21
C LEU A 22 -4.75 4.62 -18.00
N ALA A 23 -4.25 3.47 -17.53
CA ALA A 23 -4.50 2.17 -18.16
C ALA A 23 -5.98 1.79 -18.10
N LYS A 24 -6.64 2.01 -16.96
CA LYS A 24 -8.08 1.78 -16.78
C LYS A 24 -8.93 2.65 -17.72
N ASN A 25 -8.41 3.81 -18.11
CA ASN A 25 -9.02 4.70 -19.11
C ASN A 25 -8.57 4.42 -20.56
N GLY A 26 -7.98 3.25 -20.81
CA GLY A 26 -7.69 2.76 -22.17
C GLY A 26 -6.40 3.27 -22.78
N MET A 27 -5.53 3.93 -22.02
CA MET A 27 -4.21 4.34 -22.50
C MET A 27 -3.22 3.17 -22.46
N LYS A 28 -2.26 3.17 -23.37
CA LYS A 28 -1.09 2.28 -23.28
C LYS A 28 -0.06 2.93 -22.36
N VAL A 29 0.13 2.36 -21.18
CA VAL A 29 1.06 2.90 -20.18
C VAL A 29 2.34 2.06 -20.15
N THR A 30 3.48 2.75 -20.08
CA THR A 30 4.78 2.16 -19.80
C THR A 30 5.36 2.88 -18.58
N VAL A 31 5.69 2.13 -17.54
CA VAL A 31 6.37 2.67 -16.35
C VAL A 31 7.85 2.30 -16.42
N LEU A 32 8.70 3.29 -16.27
CA LEU A 32 10.16 3.12 -16.22
C LEU A 32 10.62 3.30 -14.77
N GLU A 33 11.30 2.28 -14.25
CA GLU A 33 11.87 2.29 -12.90
C GLU A 33 13.39 2.09 -12.98
N ARG A 34 14.12 2.89 -12.23
CA ARG A 34 15.58 2.81 -12.17
C ARG A 34 16.06 1.67 -11.28
N GLU A 35 15.33 1.44 -10.19
CA GLU A 35 15.68 0.42 -9.22
C GLU A 35 15.20 -0.98 -9.69
N ALA A 36 15.86 -2.02 -9.19
CA ALA A 36 15.50 -3.40 -9.52
C ALA A 36 14.13 -3.83 -8.97
N GLN A 37 13.58 -3.09 -8.02
CA GLN A 37 12.31 -3.36 -7.38
C GLN A 37 11.39 -2.15 -7.48
N VAL A 38 10.13 -2.38 -7.85
CA VAL A 38 9.07 -1.35 -7.83
C VAL A 38 8.58 -1.10 -6.41
N GLY A 39 7.85 0.00 -6.20
CA GLY A 39 7.19 0.31 -4.92
C GLY A 39 7.76 1.55 -4.22
N GLY A 40 8.96 2.04 -4.57
CA GLY A 40 9.54 3.21 -3.94
C GLY A 40 9.66 3.04 -2.41
N CYS A 41 9.09 3.95 -1.63
CA CYS A 41 9.09 3.87 -0.16
C CYS A 41 8.21 2.74 0.41
N LEU A 42 7.44 2.03 -0.41
CA LEU A 42 6.63 0.87 0.01
C LEU A 42 7.31 -0.47 -0.31
N GLN A 43 8.59 -0.44 -0.67
CA GLN A 43 9.36 -1.66 -0.92
C GLN A 43 9.53 -2.49 0.35
N THR A 44 9.82 -3.76 0.15
CA THR A 44 10.29 -4.65 1.21
C THR A 44 11.78 -4.92 1.07
N PHE A 45 12.42 -5.36 2.13
CA PHE A 45 13.81 -5.81 2.09
C PHE A 45 14.00 -7.12 2.85
N ARG A 46 15.06 -7.85 2.55
CA ARG A 46 15.38 -9.11 3.22
C ARG A 46 16.61 -8.97 4.11
N ARG A 47 16.55 -9.66 5.26
CA ARG A 47 17.70 -9.93 6.12
C ARG A 47 17.70 -11.42 6.48
N GLY A 48 18.64 -12.17 5.92
CA GLY A 48 18.61 -13.64 5.99
C GLY A 48 17.32 -14.21 5.42
N ALA A 49 16.61 -15.02 6.20
CA ALA A 49 15.32 -15.60 5.82
C ALA A 49 14.11 -14.69 6.05
N ALA A 50 14.26 -13.58 6.78
CA ALA A 50 13.16 -12.68 7.11
C ALA A 50 12.93 -11.61 6.05
N LEU A 51 11.66 -11.28 5.80
CA LEU A 51 11.20 -10.20 4.96
C LEU A 51 10.66 -9.08 5.84
N PHE A 52 11.06 -7.85 5.56
CA PHE A 52 10.67 -6.66 6.30
C PHE A 52 10.05 -5.63 5.36
N ASP A 53 9.06 -4.91 5.87
CA ASP A 53 8.52 -3.72 5.23
C ASP A 53 9.38 -2.50 5.59
N THR A 54 9.41 -1.50 4.69
CA THR A 54 10.16 -0.26 4.93
C THR A 54 9.34 0.80 5.63
N GLY A 55 8.02 0.85 5.43
CA GLY A 55 7.23 1.92 6.02
C GLY A 55 5.72 1.74 5.97
N PHE A 56 5.22 0.64 5.45
CA PHE A 56 3.79 0.34 5.41
C PHE A 56 3.52 -0.98 6.13
N HIS A 57 3.13 -0.89 7.39
CA HIS A 57 2.95 -2.07 8.24
C HIS A 57 1.48 -2.38 8.48
N TYR A 58 0.65 -1.37 8.65
CA TYR A 58 -0.80 -1.48 8.80
C TYR A 58 -1.49 -0.23 8.24
N VAL A 59 -2.79 -0.34 8.03
CA VAL A 59 -3.62 0.73 7.48
C VAL A 59 -4.96 0.75 8.19
N GLY A 60 -5.48 1.93 8.44
CA GLY A 60 -6.83 2.14 8.97
C GLY A 60 -7.85 2.44 7.89
N SER A 61 -9.10 2.68 8.31
CA SER A 61 -10.20 3.15 7.45
C SER A 61 -10.52 2.24 6.26
N LEU A 62 -10.41 0.91 6.44
CA LEU A 62 -10.81 -0.09 5.46
C LEU A 62 -12.21 -0.67 5.68
N GLY A 63 -12.94 -0.23 6.71
CA GLY A 63 -14.32 -0.62 6.93
C GLY A 63 -15.25 -0.12 5.82
N GLU A 64 -16.39 -0.79 5.63
CA GLU A 64 -17.39 -0.40 4.63
C GLU A 64 -17.86 1.04 4.88
N GLY A 65 -17.82 1.88 3.83
CA GLY A 65 -18.16 3.29 3.92
C GLY A 65 -17.03 4.22 4.37
N GLU A 66 -15.89 3.70 4.79
CA GLU A 66 -14.72 4.49 5.15
C GLU A 66 -13.93 4.95 3.92
N SER A 67 -13.11 6.00 4.11
CA SER A 67 -12.45 6.68 2.99
C SER A 67 -11.48 5.79 2.21
N LEU A 68 -10.65 5.01 2.90
CA LEU A 68 -9.68 4.13 2.22
C LEU A 68 -10.35 2.90 1.62
N HIS A 69 -11.47 2.43 2.16
CA HIS A 69 -12.24 1.35 1.54
C HIS A 69 -12.67 1.72 0.12
N THR A 70 -13.21 2.93 -0.08
CA THR A 70 -13.62 3.42 -1.40
C THR A 70 -12.44 3.52 -2.36
N LEU A 71 -11.32 4.08 -1.88
CA LEU A 71 -10.10 4.23 -2.67
C LEU A 71 -9.51 2.87 -3.05
N PHE A 72 -9.39 1.96 -2.10
CA PHE A 72 -8.83 0.63 -2.33
C PHE A 72 -9.72 -0.23 -3.23
N SER A 73 -11.04 -0.04 -3.15
CA SER A 73 -11.99 -0.67 -4.08
C SER A 73 -11.78 -0.18 -5.52
N TYR A 74 -11.51 1.12 -5.71
CA TYR A 74 -11.22 1.67 -7.04
C TYR A 74 -9.96 1.05 -7.68
N PHE A 75 -8.93 0.78 -6.87
CA PHE A 75 -7.67 0.17 -7.29
C PHE A 75 -7.66 -1.37 -7.23
N ASP A 76 -8.80 -2.00 -6.99
CA ASP A 76 -8.95 -3.46 -6.82
C ASP A 76 -8.12 -4.05 -5.66
N LEU A 77 -7.66 -3.22 -4.72
CA LEU A 77 -6.83 -3.60 -3.58
C LEU A 77 -7.63 -4.30 -2.47
N MET A 78 -8.97 -4.14 -2.44
CA MET A 78 -9.81 -4.84 -1.46
C MET A 78 -9.85 -6.35 -1.69
N SER A 79 -9.42 -6.84 -2.85
CA SER A 79 -9.28 -8.28 -3.14
C SER A 79 -8.06 -8.92 -2.48
N LEU A 80 -7.15 -8.14 -1.92
CA LEU A 80 -5.98 -8.64 -1.19
C LEU A 80 -6.41 -9.29 0.14
N PRO A 81 -5.64 -10.26 0.67
CA PRO A 81 -5.98 -10.98 1.90
C PRO A 81 -5.71 -10.12 3.14
N TRP A 82 -6.48 -9.05 3.30
CA TRP A 82 -6.40 -8.16 4.45
C TRP A 82 -6.73 -8.93 5.74
N LYS A 83 -5.94 -8.68 6.78
CA LYS A 83 -6.17 -9.22 8.12
C LYS A 83 -6.45 -8.08 9.08
N LYS A 84 -7.59 -8.14 9.75
CA LYS A 84 -7.92 -7.20 10.83
C LYS A 84 -6.97 -7.45 12.00
N LEU A 85 -6.40 -6.38 12.52
CA LEU A 85 -5.59 -6.41 13.72
C LEU A 85 -6.47 -6.54 14.96
N ASP A 86 -5.86 -6.88 16.09
CA ASP A 86 -6.56 -7.00 17.38
C ASP A 86 -7.24 -5.67 17.75
N GLU A 87 -8.48 -5.77 18.22
CA GLU A 87 -9.28 -4.58 18.58
C GLU A 87 -8.86 -3.96 19.90
N ASP A 88 -8.33 -4.76 20.82
CA ASP A 88 -7.93 -4.31 22.13
C ASP A 88 -6.47 -3.86 22.20
N CYS A 89 -5.63 -4.44 21.33
CA CYS A 89 -4.20 -4.11 21.27
C CYS A 89 -3.66 -4.34 19.85
N PHE A 90 -3.85 -3.38 18.94
CA PHE A 90 -3.28 -3.49 17.59
C PHE A 90 -1.79 -3.13 17.56
N ASP A 91 -1.31 -2.37 18.53
CA ASP A 91 0.07 -1.99 18.69
C ASP A 91 0.42 -1.88 20.18
N GLU A 92 1.62 -2.27 20.57
CA GLU A 92 2.09 -2.21 21.95
C GLU A 92 3.45 -1.52 21.99
N ILE A 93 3.55 -0.48 22.82
CA ILE A 93 4.82 0.22 23.07
C ILE A 93 5.35 -0.17 24.44
N VAL A 94 6.55 -0.72 24.48
CA VAL A 94 7.23 -1.09 25.72
C VAL A 94 8.36 -0.12 26.02
N ILE A 95 8.31 0.50 27.22
CA ILE A 95 9.33 1.44 27.68
C ILE A 95 9.80 0.96 29.07
N GLY A 96 10.99 0.38 29.14
CA GLY A 96 11.49 -0.26 30.36
C GLY A 96 10.61 -1.43 30.76
N GLU A 97 10.00 -1.35 31.96
CA GLU A 97 9.08 -2.39 32.47
C GLU A 97 7.60 -2.08 32.18
N ASN A 98 7.30 -0.95 31.55
CA ASN A 98 5.94 -0.54 31.26
C ASN A 98 5.55 -0.87 29.82
N ALA A 99 4.36 -1.45 29.64
CA ALA A 99 3.76 -1.74 28.36
C ALA A 99 2.49 -0.90 28.18
N PHE A 100 2.34 -0.29 27.00
CA PHE A 100 1.20 0.56 26.64
C PHE A 100 0.54 -0.03 25.41
N ALA A 101 -0.65 -0.57 25.60
CA ALA A 101 -1.47 -1.13 24.54
C ALA A 101 -2.30 -0.03 23.84
N PHE A 102 -2.31 -0.04 22.51
CA PHE A 102 -3.12 0.84 21.70
C PHE A 102 -4.31 0.05 21.14
N ALA A 103 -5.50 0.42 21.58
CA ALA A 103 -6.75 -0.17 21.11
C ALA A 103 -7.21 0.46 19.80
N ASN A 104 -7.89 -0.34 18.96
CA ASN A 104 -8.54 0.10 17.72
C ASN A 104 -10.05 0.28 17.91
N LYS A 105 -10.47 0.55 19.15
CA LYS A 105 -11.86 0.84 19.52
C LYS A 105 -12.03 2.36 19.66
N HIS A 106 -13.11 2.86 19.09
CA HIS A 106 -13.64 4.20 19.33
C HIS A 106 -14.70 4.16 20.42
#